data_1e922ccb1f3204e3515e3ded391ee24b
#
_entry.id   1e922ccb1f3204e3515e3ded391ee24b
#
_cell.length_a   1.000
_cell.length_b   1.000
_cell.length_c   1.000
_cell.angle_alpha   90.00
_cell.angle_beta   90.00
_cell.angle_gamma   90.00
#
_symmetry.space_group_name_H-M   'P 1'
#
loop_
_entity.id
_entity.type
_entity.pdbx_description
1 polymer ?
#
loop_
_entity_poly.entity_id
_entity_poly.type
_entity_poly.pdbx_seq_one_letter_code
_entity_poly.pdbx_strand_id
1 'polypeptide(L)'
;MNTEKVISRDNDYILHTYGRSQVVLAEGEGMTARDADGKSYLDFTSGIGVNSLGYCHPAWVRAVADQAATLQHTSNLYYTAPDGKLAKKLCRRTGLDAVFFGNSGAEANEGAIKCARKYSVDTYGESRNKVITLVNSFHGRTLATLTATGQDVFHHDFGPFPGNFDYVPAGDFAALEKAADKDTCAVMMELVQGEGGVVALDADYVARVAAFCREKDILVIVDEVQTGVGRTGKFLACEHFDLHPDIVTLAKGLGGGLPIGAVLMNKKVADHMKPGSHGSTFGGNPVCCAGALAVLDEMDDDFLANVNERAAQLRAGLAKLPHVREVSGLGLMVGIAFDDGIKAADVRAACEKAGLLVLTAKTRLRLLPPLILTADDVYDALAILRSVLEKCV
;
A
#
# COMPACT_ATOMS: atom_id res chain seq x y z
N MET A 1 -27.68 12.26 -10.89
CA MET A 1 -27.81 10.84 -10.40
C MET A 1 -28.63 10.90 -9.12
N ASN A 2 -29.47 9.90 -8.79
CA ASN A 2 -30.24 9.93 -7.54
C ASN A 2 -29.49 9.11 -6.47
N THR A 3 -28.97 9.79 -5.46
CA THR A 3 -28.15 9.23 -4.37
C THR A 3 -28.85 8.07 -3.66
N GLU A 4 -30.13 8.22 -3.29
CA GLU A 4 -30.89 7.17 -2.59
C GLU A 4 -31.04 5.89 -3.43
N LYS A 5 -31.27 6.03 -4.74
CA LYS A 5 -31.37 4.85 -5.65
C LYS A 5 -30.04 4.14 -5.81
N VAL A 6 -28.91 4.85 -5.79
CA VAL A 6 -27.57 4.22 -5.87
C VAL A 6 -27.32 3.44 -4.59
N ILE A 7 -27.55 4.06 -3.42
CA ILE A 7 -27.35 3.42 -2.11
C ILE A 7 -28.28 2.20 -1.94
N SER A 8 -29.57 2.33 -2.30
CA SER A 8 -30.52 1.20 -2.22
C SER A 8 -30.06 0.03 -3.09
N ARG A 9 -29.66 0.28 -4.34
CA ARG A 9 -29.16 -0.77 -5.24
C ARG A 9 -27.90 -1.45 -4.71
N ASP A 10 -26.98 -0.66 -4.13
CA ASP A 10 -25.78 -1.20 -3.51
C ASP A 10 -26.13 -2.13 -2.33
N ASN A 11 -27.04 -1.69 -1.46
CA ASN A 11 -27.50 -2.46 -0.32
C ASN A 11 -28.26 -3.73 -0.72
N ASP A 12 -28.95 -3.74 -1.86
CA ASP A 12 -29.71 -4.90 -2.32
C ASP A 12 -28.81 -5.99 -2.95
N TYR A 13 -27.66 -5.62 -3.57
CA TYR A 13 -26.92 -6.53 -4.44
C TYR A 13 -25.44 -6.71 -4.07
N ILE A 14 -24.85 -5.88 -3.21
CA ILE A 14 -23.45 -6.00 -2.80
C ILE A 14 -23.37 -6.46 -1.33
N LEU A 15 -22.52 -7.45 -1.05
CA LEU A 15 -22.32 -7.93 0.32
C LEU A 15 -21.86 -6.79 1.24
N HIS A 16 -22.47 -6.68 2.41
CA HIS A 16 -22.22 -5.64 3.40
C HIS A 16 -20.94 -5.91 4.22
N THR A 17 -19.82 -6.12 3.54
CA THR A 17 -18.51 -6.29 4.17
C THR A 17 -17.81 -4.96 4.47
N TYR A 18 -18.36 -3.84 4.00
CA TYR A 18 -17.84 -2.48 4.20
C TYR A 18 -18.86 -1.59 4.88
N GLY A 19 -18.43 -0.84 5.89
CA GLY A 19 -19.20 0.29 6.45
C GLY A 19 -19.02 1.53 5.57
N ARG A 20 -19.78 1.62 4.46
CA ARG A 20 -19.67 2.74 3.52
C ARG A 20 -20.22 4.04 4.09
N SER A 21 -19.57 5.16 3.76
CA SER A 21 -20.15 6.50 3.92
C SER A 21 -21.39 6.66 3.03
N GLN A 22 -22.31 7.52 3.44
CA GLN A 22 -23.54 7.83 2.68
C GLN A 22 -23.27 8.83 1.53
N VAL A 23 -22.03 8.98 1.09
CA VAL A 23 -21.61 9.82 -0.04
C VAL A 23 -21.52 8.97 -1.30
N VAL A 24 -22.17 9.41 -2.38
CA VAL A 24 -22.11 8.78 -3.71
C VAL A 24 -21.20 9.63 -4.59
N LEU A 25 -19.91 9.32 -4.64
CA LEU A 25 -18.97 10.00 -5.54
C LEU A 25 -19.30 9.67 -7.00
N ALA A 26 -19.38 10.68 -7.85
CA ALA A 26 -19.81 10.58 -9.24
C ALA A 26 -18.74 11.03 -10.24
N GLU A 27 -17.91 12.00 -9.87
CA GLU A 27 -16.90 12.62 -10.73
C GLU A 27 -15.63 12.87 -9.93
N GLY A 28 -14.48 12.99 -10.60
CA GLY A 28 -13.22 13.36 -9.97
C GLY A 28 -12.25 14.00 -10.95
N GLU A 29 -11.50 14.99 -10.50
CA GLU A 29 -10.43 15.66 -11.24
C GLU A 29 -9.33 16.08 -10.28
N GLY A 30 -8.08 15.66 -10.53
CA GLY A 30 -6.94 15.96 -9.68
C GLY A 30 -7.17 15.56 -8.22
N MET A 31 -7.13 16.54 -7.32
CA MET A 31 -7.36 16.36 -5.88
C MET A 31 -8.83 16.34 -5.46
N THR A 32 -9.76 16.64 -6.38
CA THR A 32 -11.17 16.89 -6.04
C THR A 32 -12.07 15.76 -6.51
N ALA A 33 -12.93 15.26 -5.63
CA ALA A 33 -14.07 14.43 -5.99
C ALA A 33 -15.37 15.21 -5.82
N ARG A 34 -16.39 14.90 -6.64
CA ARG A 34 -17.73 15.47 -6.54
C ARG A 34 -18.76 14.36 -6.36
N ASP A 35 -19.70 14.56 -5.46
CA ASP A 35 -20.77 13.60 -5.27
C ASP A 35 -21.94 13.81 -6.25
N ALA A 36 -22.89 12.89 -6.22
CA ALA A 36 -24.07 12.90 -7.08
C ALA A 36 -25.01 14.09 -6.82
N ASP A 37 -24.89 14.74 -5.68
CA ASP A 37 -25.68 15.91 -5.28
C ASP A 37 -24.93 17.23 -5.58
N GLY A 38 -23.72 17.14 -6.15
CA GLY A 38 -22.91 18.28 -6.63
C GLY A 38 -21.96 18.87 -5.60
N LYS A 39 -21.85 18.28 -4.39
CA LYS A 39 -20.89 18.73 -3.39
C LYS A 39 -19.48 18.27 -3.74
N SER A 40 -18.52 19.17 -3.64
CA SER A 40 -17.10 18.88 -3.85
C SER A 40 -16.41 18.51 -2.55
N TYR A 41 -15.41 17.61 -2.69
CA TYR A 41 -14.59 17.12 -1.61
C TYR A 41 -13.11 17.16 -2.02
N LEU A 42 -12.27 17.69 -1.16
CA LEU A 42 -10.82 17.52 -1.26
C LEU A 42 -10.46 16.11 -0.78
N ASP A 43 -9.78 15.32 -1.63
CA ASP A 43 -9.51 13.91 -1.34
C ASP A 43 -8.12 13.71 -0.70
N PHE A 44 -8.12 13.37 0.58
CA PHE A 44 -6.93 12.95 1.31
C PHE A 44 -6.95 11.44 1.63
N THR A 45 -7.69 10.67 0.82
CA THR A 45 -7.72 9.19 0.88
C THR A 45 -7.04 8.55 -0.31
N SER A 46 -7.10 9.17 -1.49
CA SER A 46 -6.70 8.63 -2.80
C SER A 46 -7.13 7.16 -3.02
N GLY A 47 -8.34 6.79 -2.53
CA GLY A 47 -8.80 5.40 -2.61
C GLY A 47 -7.92 4.43 -1.82
N ILE A 48 -7.48 4.81 -0.62
CA ILE A 48 -6.52 4.11 0.25
C ILE A 48 -5.12 4.06 -0.39
N GLY A 49 -4.63 5.22 -0.86
CA GLY A 49 -3.29 5.36 -1.42
C GLY A 49 -3.11 4.79 -2.82
N VAL A 50 -4.19 4.71 -3.60
CA VAL A 50 -4.19 4.13 -4.96
C VAL A 50 -4.04 5.19 -6.04
N ASN A 51 -4.81 6.28 -5.98
CA ASN A 51 -4.81 7.35 -7.00
C ASN A 51 -3.59 8.28 -6.80
N SER A 52 -2.38 7.77 -7.09
CA SER A 52 -1.14 8.54 -6.89
C SER A 52 -1.11 9.84 -7.69
N LEU A 53 -1.64 9.83 -8.91
CA LEU A 53 -1.75 11.00 -9.79
C LEU A 53 -3.08 11.75 -9.63
N GLY A 54 -3.86 11.46 -8.59
CA GLY A 54 -5.21 12.00 -8.43
C GLY A 54 -6.23 11.40 -9.41
N TYR A 55 -7.39 12.02 -9.48
CA TYR A 55 -8.46 11.58 -10.39
C TYR A 55 -8.20 12.02 -11.82
N CYS A 56 -8.44 11.12 -12.77
CA CYS A 56 -8.50 11.40 -14.21
C CYS A 56 -7.25 12.11 -14.78
N HIS A 57 -6.06 11.79 -14.29
CA HIS A 57 -4.82 12.37 -14.81
C HIS A 57 -4.70 12.17 -16.34
N PRO A 58 -4.48 13.23 -17.15
CA PRO A 58 -4.59 13.15 -18.61
C PRO A 58 -3.65 12.11 -19.26
N ALA A 59 -2.40 12.00 -18.79
CA ALA A 59 -1.45 11.01 -19.30
C ALA A 59 -1.91 9.58 -19.00
N TRP A 60 -2.39 9.33 -17.78
CA TRP A 60 -2.90 8.02 -17.39
C TRP A 60 -4.16 7.63 -18.17
N VAL A 61 -5.14 8.54 -18.28
CA VAL A 61 -6.39 8.30 -19.05
C VAL A 61 -6.06 7.95 -20.50
N ARG A 62 -5.16 8.70 -21.14
CA ARG A 62 -4.72 8.45 -22.52
C ARG A 62 -4.06 7.08 -22.66
N ALA A 63 -3.08 6.76 -21.82
CA ALA A 63 -2.38 5.48 -21.87
C ALA A 63 -3.32 4.28 -21.73
N VAL A 64 -4.28 4.37 -20.80
CA VAL A 64 -5.29 3.33 -20.57
C VAL A 64 -6.24 3.20 -21.77
N ALA A 65 -6.76 4.31 -22.30
CA ALA A 65 -7.68 4.31 -23.43
C ALA A 65 -7.03 3.77 -24.71
N ASP A 66 -5.81 4.23 -25.02
CA ASP A 66 -5.07 3.79 -26.19
C ASP A 66 -4.74 2.30 -26.14
N GLN A 67 -4.31 1.80 -24.96
CA GLN A 67 -4.02 0.38 -24.82
C GLN A 67 -5.28 -0.48 -24.84
N ALA A 68 -6.38 -0.03 -24.26
CA ALA A 68 -7.66 -0.73 -24.31
C ALA A 68 -8.20 -0.82 -25.75
N ALA A 69 -7.96 0.20 -26.56
CA ALA A 69 -8.31 0.20 -27.99
C ALA A 69 -7.36 -0.66 -28.86
N THR A 70 -6.15 -0.96 -28.36
CA THR A 70 -5.13 -1.72 -29.11
C THR A 70 -5.19 -3.21 -28.81
N LEU A 71 -5.05 -3.60 -27.55
CA LEU A 71 -5.02 -4.99 -27.10
C LEU A 71 -5.24 -5.04 -25.59
N GLN A 72 -6.39 -5.53 -25.15
CA GLN A 72 -6.79 -5.49 -23.75
C GLN A 72 -6.30 -6.69 -22.93
N HIS A 73 -6.14 -7.88 -23.53
CA HIS A 73 -5.77 -9.08 -22.78
C HIS A 73 -5.28 -10.23 -23.68
N THR A 74 -4.24 -10.94 -23.24
CA THR A 74 -3.72 -12.16 -23.88
C THR A 74 -3.40 -13.27 -22.89
N SER A 75 -3.58 -13.03 -21.58
CA SER A 75 -2.99 -13.85 -20.52
C SER A 75 -1.45 -13.92 -20.64
N ASN A 76 -0.82 -14.88 -19.96
CA ASN A 76 0.64 -15.09 -20.01
C ASN A 76 1.05 -16.21 -21.00
N LEU A 77 0.22 -16.44 -22.03
CA LEU A 77 0.50 -17.39 -23.10
C LEU A 77 1.33 -16.78 -24.22
N TYR A 78 1.27 -15.47 -24.39
CA TYR A 78 1.95 -14.69 -25.43
C TYR A 78 2.66 -13.49 -24.81
N TYR A 79 3.73 -13.04 -25.44
CA TYR A 79 4.41 -11.81 -25.06
C TYR A 79 3.60 -10.58 -25.44
N THR A 80 3.60 -9.57 -24.60
CA THR A 80 3.06 -8.24 -24.89
C THR A 80 4.11 -7.17 -24.61
N ALA A 81 3.98 -6.00 -25.25
CA ALA A 81 5.00 -4.96 -25.06
C ALA A 81 4.88 -4.21 -23.72
N PRO A 82 3.67 -3.92 -23.17
CA PRO A 82 3.55 -3.14 -21.95
C PRO A 82 4.12 -3.83 -20.70
N ASP A 83 3.91 -5.14 -20.54
CA ASP A 83 4.36 -5.89 -19.37
C ASP A 83 5.90 -5.95 -19.27
N GLY A 84 6.57 -6.27 -20.36
CA GLY A 84 8.04 -6.28 -20.43
C GLY A 84 8.66 -4.88 -20.23
N LYS A 85 8.01 -3.81 -20.74
CA LYS A 85 8.45 -2.43 -20.51
C LYS A 85 8.32 -2.05 -19.03
N LEU A 86 7.18 -2.38 -18.42
CA LEU A 86 6.92 -2.11 -17.00
C LEU A 86 7.91 -2.88 -16.13
N ALA A 87 8.11 -4.18 -16.37
CA ALA A 87 9.06 -5.00 -15.64
C ALA A 87 10.47 -4.40 -15.70
N LYS A 88 10.95 -4.04 -16.89
CA LYS A 88 12.26 -3.40 -17.07
C LYS A 88 12.37 -2.08 -16.30
N LYS A 89 11.33 -1.24 -16.30
CA LYS A 89 11.33 0.04 -15.60
C LYS A 89 11.35 -0.16 -14.09
N LEU A 90 10.57 -1.09 -13.57
CA LEU A 90 10.55 -1.46 -12.16
C LEU A 90 11.89 -2.03 -11.69
N CYS A 91 12.46 -3.01 -12.40
CA CYS A 91 13.76 -3.57 -12.05
C CYS A 91 14.87 -2.51 -12.00
N ARG A 92 14.90 -1.60 -12.99
CA ARG A 92 15.88 -0.50 -13.01
C ARG A 92 15.71 0.48 -11.86
N ARG A 93 14.45 0.75 -11.47
CA ARG A 93 14.15 1.71 -10.40
C ARG A 93 14.43 1.15 -9.01
N THR A 94 14.27 -0.16 -8.83
CA THR A 94 14.39 -0.85 -7.54
C THR A 94 15.73 -1.54 -7.32
N GLY A 95 16.49 -1.79 -8.39
CA GLY A 95 17.72 -2.60 -8.33
C GLY A 95 17.48 -4.10 -8.20
N LEU A 96 16.22 -4.56 -8.28
CA LEU A 96 15.85 -5.98 -8.29
C LEU A 96 15.87 -6.55 -9.71
N ASP A 97 15.94 -7.88 -9.85
CA ASP A 97 16.28 -8.53 -11.12
C ASP A 97 15.09 -9.02 -11.92
N ALA A 98 13.98 -9.37 -11.26
CA ALA A 98 12.81 -9.96 -11.91
C ALA A 98 11.50 -9.52 -11.27
N VAL A 99 10.41 -9.57 -12.06
CA VAL A 99 9.05 -9.23 -11.64
C VAL A 99 8.10 -10.36 -12.01
N PHE A 100 7.21 -10.70 -11.08
CA PHE A 100 5.96 -11.41 -11.36
C PHE A 100 4.78 -10.45 -11.14
N PHE A 101 3.85 -10.40 -12.10
CA PHE A 101 2.66 -9.55 -12.00
C PHE A 101 1.44 -10.35 -11.53
N GLY A 102 0.71 -9.79 -10.55
CA GLY A 102 -0.63 -10.17 -10.14
C GLY A 102 -1.62 -9.01 -10.33
N ASN A 103 -2.74 -9.02 -9.59
CA ASN A 103 -3.83 -8.05 -9.76
C ASN A 103 -4.11 -7.24 -8.49
N SER A 104 -3.48 -7.56 -7.39
CA SER A 104 -3.71 -6.94 -6.09
C SER A 104 -2.48 -7.05 -5.19
N GLY A 105 -2.48 -6.28 -4.08
CA GLY A 105 -1.47 -6.42 -3.05
C GLY A 105 -1.50 -7.79 -2.36
N ALA A 106 -2.70 -8.35 -2.17
CA ALA A 106 -2.83 -9.69 -1.61
C ALA A 106 -2.19 -10.75 -2.53
N GLU A 107 -2.44 -10.71 -3.85
CA GLU A 107 -1.79 -11.61 -4.79
C GLU A 107 -0.27 -11.40 -4.86
N ALA A 108 0.20 -10.16 -4.77
CA ALA A 108 1.63 -9.89 -4.69
C ALA A 108 2.24 -10.51 -3.44
N ASN A 109 1.61 -10.36 -2.29
CA ASN A 109 2.09 -10.95 -1.03
C ASN A 109 2.00 -12.49 -1.02
N GLU A 110 0.95 -13.10 -1.60
CA GLU A 110 0.91 -14.55 -1.84
C GLU A 110 2.09 -15.01 -2.69
N GLY A 111 2.37 -14.28 -3.78
CA GLY A 111 3.53 -14.54 -4.63
C GLY A 111 4.84 -14.45 -3.88
N ALA A 112 5.04 -13.41 -3.07
CA ALA A 112 6.24 -13.20 -2.27
C ALA A 112 6.47 -14.35 -1.26
N ILE A 113 5.43 -14.75 -0.52
CA ILE A 113 5.48 -15.89 0.41
C ILE A 113 5.83 -17.18 -0.32
N LYS A 114 5.21 -17.44 -1.48
CA LYS A 114 5.51 -18.62 -2.30
C LYS A 114 6.93 -18.62 -2.84
N CYS A 115 7.43 -17.47 -3.31
CA CYS A 115 8.82 -17.34 -3.79
C CYS A 115 9.82 -17.62 -2.67
N ALA A 116 9.58 -17.07 -1.46
CA ALA A 116 10.44 -17.30 -0.31
C ALA A 116 10.46 -18.77 0.12
N ARG A 117 9.28 -19.39 0.21
CA ARG A 117 9.18 -20.83 0.52
C ARG A 117 9.84 -21.69 -0.53
N LYS A 118 9.62 -21.39 -1.82
CA LYS A 118 10.23 -22.15 -2.93
C LYS A 118 11.75 -22.10 -2.90
N TYR A 119 12.31 -20.89 -2.77
CA TYR A 119 13.77 -20.72 -2.59
C TYR A 119 14.30 -21.57 -1.43
N SER A 120 13.65 -21.45 -0.28
CA SER A 120 14.10 -22.11 0.94
C SER A 120 14.00 -23.63 0.86
N VAL A 121 12.91 -24.16 0.30
CA VAL A 121 12.71 -25.62 0.12
C VAL A 121 13.75 -26.18 -0.86
N ASP A 122 13.99 -25.50 -1.97
CA ASP A 122 14.97 -25.95 -2.98
C ASP A 122 16.41 -25.94 -2.43
N THR A 123 16.69 -25.05 -1.48
CA THR A 123 18.05 -24.86 -0.94
C THR A 123 18.29 -25.70 0.33
N TYR A 124 17.29 -25.81 1.20
CA TYR A 124 17.42 -26.34 2.57
C TYR A 124 16.51 -27.52 2.90
N GLY A 125 15.58 -27.85 2.01
CA GLY A 125 14.59 -28.93 2.22
C GLY A 125 13.23 -28.42 2.74
N GLU A 126 12.26 -29.33 2.77
CA GLU A 126 10.82 -29.01 2.95
C GLU A 126 10.45 -28.41 4.32
N SER A 127 11.22 -28.64 5.37
CA SER A 127 10.91 -28.13 6.71
C SER A 127 11.09 -26.64 6.84
N ARG A 128 12.00 -26.03 6.05
CA ARG A 128 12.34 -24.60 6.17
C ARG A 128 11.39 -23.71 5.36
N ASN A 129 10.19 -23.46 5.91
CA ASN A 129 9.14 -22.73 5.23
C ASN A 129 8.34 -21.76 6.14
N LYS A 130 8.84 -21.52 7.37
CA LYS A 130 8.22 -20.59 8.32
C LYS A 130 8.51 -19.13 7.93
N VAL A 131 7.46 -18.30 7.99
CA VAL A 131 7.54 -16.84 7.77
C VAL A 131 7.24 -16.13 9.08
N ILE A 132 8.12 -15.23 9.50
CA ILE A 132 7.87 -14.34 10.64
C ILE A 132 7.31 -13.02 10.12
N THR A 133 6.20 -12.56 10.71
CA THR A 133 5.58 -11.27 10.41
C THR A 133 5.48 -10.42 11.67
N LEU A 134 5.10 -9.15 11.52
CA LEU A 134 5.01 -8.24 12.66
C LEU A 134 3.59 -8.12 13.18
N VAL A 135 3.43 -8.05 14.50
CA VAL A 135 2.17 -7.67 15.14
C VAL A 135 1.72 -6.31 14.61
N ASN A 136 0.42 -6.15 14.38
CA ASN A 136 -0.22 -5.00 13.75
C ASN A 136 0.05 -4.83 12.25
N SER A 137 0.72 -5.77 11.57
CA SER A 137 0.86 -5.75 10.12
C SER A 137 -0.47 -6.01 9.40
N PHE A 138 -0.51 -5.65 8.10
CA PHE A 138 -1.60 -5.99 7.20
C PHE A 138 -1.05 -6.36 5.82
N HIS A 139 -1.22 -7.63 5.42
CA HIS A 139 -0.67 -8.16 4.17
C HIS A 139 -1.72 -8.62 3.15
N GLY A 140 -2.99 -8.63 3.51
CA GLY A 140 -4.09 -8.96 2.61
C GLY A 140 -5.24 -9.75 3.24
N ARG A 141 -6.17 -10.19 2.39
CA ARG A 141 -7.40 -10.88 2.79
C ARG A 141 -7.56 -12.28 2.18
N THR A 142 -6.59 -12.78 1.42
CA THR A 142 -6.53 -14.19 1.03
C THR A 142 -6.05 -15.03 2.21
N LEU A 143 -6.29 -16.34 2.22
CA LEU A 143 -6.04 -17.16 3.41
C LEU A 143 -4.58 -17.07 3.90
N ALA A 144 -3.56 -17.13 3.01
CA ALA A 144 -2.18 -17.04 3.46
C ALA A 144 -1.78 -15.59 3.83
N THR A 145 -2.20 -14.57 3.09
CA THR A 145 -1.93 -13.19 3.47
C THR A 145 -2.71 -12.73 4.69
N LEU A 146 -3.91 -13.32 4.91
CA LEU A 146 -4.67 -13.11 6.14
C LEU A 146 -3.94 -13.73 7.33
N THR A 147 -3.40 -14.95 7.16
CA THR A 147 -2.55 -15.57 8.17
C THR A 147 -1.29 -14.73 8.43
N ALA A 148 -0.65 -14.19 7.39
CA ALA A 148 0.52 -13.32 7.55
C ALA A 148 0.20 -11.99 8.24
N THR A 149 -1.06 -11.55 8.24
CA THR A 149 -1.51 -10.31 8.88
C THR A 149 -1.51 -10.45 10.39
N GLY A 150 -0.65 -9.71 11.09
CA GLY A 150 -0.46 -9.79 12.55
C GLY A 150 -1.54 -9.07 13.37
N GLN A 151 -2.82 -9.29 13.06
CA GLN A 151 -3.95 -8.67 13.74
C GLN A 151 -5.04 -9.71 13.99
N ASP A 152 -5.16 -10.16 15.23
CA ASP A 152 -6.09 -11.22 15.66
C ASP A 152 -7.55 -10.95 15.26
N VAL A 153 -7.96 -9.68 15.22
CA VAL A 153 -9.31 -9.28 14.82
C VAL A 153 -9.73 -9.80 13.44
N PHE A 154 -8.79 -10.16 12.57
CA PHE A 154 -9.05 -10.68 11.23
C PHE A 154 -8.99 -12.22 11.14
N HIS A 155 -8.57 -12.90 12.21
CA HIS A 155 -8.35 -14.36 12.18
C HIS A 155 -9.57 -15.19 12.60
N HIS A 156 -10.71 -14.55 12.90
CA HIS A 156 -11.92 -15.25 13.31
C HIS A 156 -12.68 -15.85 12.09
N ASP A 157 -13.28 -17.00 12.27
CA ASP A 157 -14.27 -17.65 11.39
C ASP A 157 -13.77 -18.16 10.02
N PHE A 158 -12.49 -18.02 9.68
CA PHE A 158 -11.94 -18.37 8.36
C PHE A 158 -10.97 -19.56 8.36
N GLY A 159 -10.74 -20.21 9.51
CA GLY A 159 -9.84 -21.35 9.62
C GLY A 159 -10.35 -22.61 8.90
N PRO A 160 -9.48 -23.61 8.63
CA PRO A 160 -8.09 -23.64 9.06
C PRO A 160 -7.17 -22.73 8.22
N PHE A 161 -6.25 -22.04 8.88
CA PHE A 161 -5.27 -21.18 8.22
C PHE A 161 -4.03 -21.98 7.77
N PRO A 162 -3.31 -21.54 6.71
CA PRO A 162 -2.01 -22.09 6.37
C PRO A 162 -1.04 -21.99 7.55
N GLY A 163 -0.33 -23.06 7.86
CA GLY A 163 0.63 -23.11 8.96
C GLY A 163 1.95 -22.38 8.67
N ASN A 164 2.81 -22.38 9.70
CA ASN A 164 4.18 -21.88 9.65
C ASN A 164 4.26 -20.34 9.47
N PHE A 165 3.51 -19.63 10.30
CA PHE A 165 3.62 -18.19 10.51
C PHE A 165 3.80 -17.90 12.00
N ASP A 166 4.78 -17.06 12.32
CA ASP A 166 4.98 -16.52 13.67
C ASP A 166 4.85 -14.99 13.65
N TYR A 167 4.43 -14.42 14.77
CA TYR A 167 4.24 -12.98 14.91
C TYR A 167 5.12 -12.44 16.04
N VAL A 168 5.83 -11.34 15.76
CA VAL A 168 6.67 -10.66 16.75
C VAL A 168 6.30 -9.18 16.85
N PRO A 169 6.40 -8.54 18.04
CA PRO A 169 6.16 -7.11 18.14
C PRO A 169 7.10 -6.30 17.24
N ALA A 170 6.57 -5.30 16.54
CA ALA A 170 7.38 -4.38 15.77
C ALA A 170 8.35 -3.62 16.70
N GLY A 171 9.63 -3.56 16.33
CA GLY A 171 10.69 -2.94 17.13
C GLY A 171 11.33 -3.85 18.17
N ASP A 172 10.78 -5.04 18.45
CA ASP A 172 11.38 -6.00 19.41
C ASP A 172 12.28 -7.01 18.66
N PHE A 173 13.55 -6.64 18.52
CA PHE A 173 14.53 -7.51 17.86
C PHE A 173 14.80 -8.80 18.66
N ALA A 174 14.75 -8.75 20.00
CA ALA A 174 14.99 -9.93 20.82
C ALA A 174 13.88 -10.98 20.65
N ALA A 175 12.63 -10.53 20.51
CA ALA A 175 11.52 -11.41 20.17
C ALA A 175 11.69 -12.02 18.78
N LEU A 176 12.15 -11.26 17.79
CA LEU A 176 12.39 -11.76 16.43
C LEU A 176 13.53 -12.82 16.44
N GLU A 177 14.65 -12.53 17.09
CA GLU A 177 15.79 -13.45 17.22
C GLU A 177 15.39 -14.76 17.89
N LYS A 178 14.53 -14.68 18.94
CA LYS A 178 14.03 -15.86 19.63
C LYS A 178 13.03 -16.68 18.79
N ALA A 179 12.20 -16.02 17.98
CA ALA A 179 11.22 -16.69 17.11
C ALA A 179 11.86 -17.35 15.89
N ALA A 180 12.99 -16.78 15.42
CA ALA A 180 13.71 -17.31 14.28
C ALA A 180 14.46 -18.58 14.67
N ASP A 181 14.20 -19.65 13.92
CA ASP A 181 14.82 -20.97 14.09
C ASP A 181 15.29 -21.54 12.75
N LYS A 182 15.71 -22.81 12.75
CA LYS A 182 16.20 -23.51 11.56
C LYS A 182 15.14 -23.65 10.46
N ASP A 183 13.87 -23.56 10.81
CA ASP A 183 12.73 -23.70 9.87
C ASP A 183 12.25 -22.36 9.32
N THR A 184 12.86 -21.25 9.74
CA THR A 184 12.53 -19.90 9.29
C THR A 184 13.12 -19.61 7.91
N CYS A 185 12.27 -19.31 6.93
CA CYS A 185 12.67 -18.97 5.56
C CYS A 185 12.65 -17.48 5.26
N ALA A 186 11.78 -16.71 5.90
CA ALA A 186 11.65 -15.27 5.65
C ALA A 186 11.16 -14.49 6.86
N VAL A 187 11.53 -13.20 6.89
CA VAL A 187 10.86 -12.15 7.68
C VAL A 187 10.13 -11.25 6.70
N MET A 188 8.84 -11.02 6.94
CA MET A 188 7.99 -10.14 6.12
C MET A 188 7.51 -8.96 6.95
N MET A 189 7.68 -7.73 6.42
CA MET A 189 7.34 -6.51 7.15
C MET A 189 6.90 -5.37 6.24
N GLU A 190 6.05 -4.49 6.77
CA GLU A 190 5.84 -3.13 6.28
C GLU A 190 6.82 -2.20 6.99
N LEU A 191 7.49 -1.29 6.29
CA LEU A 191 8.38 -0.30 6.93
C LEU A 191 7.60 0.87 7.58
N VAL A 192 6.34 1.06 7.15
CA VAL A 192 5.33 1.85 7.85
C VAL A 192 4.07 1.01 7.91
N GLN A 193 3.67 0.58 9.09
CA GLN A 193 2.45 -0.22 9.29
C GLN A 193 1.21 0.63 9.04
N GLY A 194 0.64 0.54 7.83
CA GLY A 194 -0.45 1.41 7.39
C GLY A 194 -1.75 1.22 8.16
N GLU A 195 -2.24 0.00 8.21
CA GLU A 195 -3.45 -0.37 8.95
C GLU A 195 -3.17 -0.50 10.47
N GLY A 196 -1.91 -0.64 10.85
CA GLY A 196 -1.43 -0.68 12.23
C GLY A 196 -1.42 0.66 12.97
N GLY A 197 -1.84 1.75 12.31
CA GLY A 197 -1.88 3.09 12.92
C GLY A 197 -0.90 4.09 12.29
N VAL A 198 -0.40 3.81 11.09
CA VAL A 198 0.59 4.63 10.37
C VAL A 198 1.87 4.82 11.19
N VAL A 199 2.44 3.73 11.64
CA VAL A 199 3.64 3.70 12.50
C VAL A 199 4.84 3.25 11.68
N ALA A 200 5.85 4.13 11.54
CA ALA A 200 7.13 3.79 10.93
C ALA A 200 7.97 2.93 11.88
N LEU A 201 8.69 1.95 11.33
CA LEU A 201 9.65 1.16 12.09
C LEU A 201 10.88 2.03 12.42
N ASP A 202 11.57 1.64 13.49
CA ASP A 202 12.84 2.23 13.88
C ASP A 202 13.96 1.78 12.93
N ALA A 203 14.85 2.72 12.53
CA ALA A 203 15.90 2.44 11.57
C ALA A 203 16.95 1.44 12.10
N ASP A 204 17.31 1.54 13.39
CA ASP A 204 18.28 0.62 14.02
C ASP A 204 17.68 -0.79 14.12
N TYR A 205 16.37 -0.88 14.41
CA TYR A 205 15.66 -2.16 14.39
C TYR A 205 15.72 -2.80 13.00
N VAL A 206 15.36 -2.04 11.94
CA VAL A 206 15.40 -2.53 10.55
C VAL A 206 16.80 -2.98 10.14
N ALA A 207 17.82 -2.19 10.46
CA ALA A 207 19.21 -2.54 10.18
C ALA A 207 19.66 -3.84 10.88
N ARG A 208 19.27 -4.03 12.15
CA ARG A 208 19.56 -5.27 12.91
C ARG A 208 18.84 -6.48 12.32
N VAL A 209 17.56 -6.33 11.94
CA VAL A 209 16.81 -7.40 11.25
C VAL A 209 17.48 -7.78 9.94
N ALA A 210 17.88 -6.81 9.12
CA ALA A 210 18.55 -7.06 7.85
C ALA A 210 19.91 -7.79 8.03
N ALA A 211 20.71 -7.38 9.01
CA ALA A 211 21.99 -8.02 9.32
C ALA A 211 21.81 -9.47 9.80
N PHE A 212 20.87 -9.71 10.70
CA PHE A 212 20.53 -11.03 11.22
C PHE A 212 20.01 -11.95 10.12
N CYS A 213 19.10 -11.48 9.29
CA CYS A 213 18.55 -12.26 8.18
C CYS A 213 19.64 -12.65 7.17
N ARG A 214 20.54 -11.72 6.86
CA ARG A 214 21.70 -12.00 5.97
C ARG A 214 22.62 -13.08 6.55
N GLU A 215 22.93 -13.02 7.85
CA GLU A 215 23.79 -14.02 8.52
C GLU A 215 23.18 -15.43 8.49
N LYS A 216 21.86 -15.52 8.66
CA LYS A 216 21.12 -16.79 8.75
C LYS A 216 20.57 -17.29 7.42
N ASP A 217 20.81 -16.56 6.34
CA ASP A 217 20.19 -16.77 5.02
C ASP A 217 18.65 -16.85 5.10
N ILE A 218 18.05 -15.99 5.92
CA ILE A 218 16.61 -15.75 5.99
C ILE A 218 16.29 -14.62 5.01
N LEU A 219 15.29 -14.81 4.14
CA LEU A 219 14.91 -13.79 3.16
C LEU A 219 14.19 -12.62 3.84
N VAL A 220 14.47 -11.41 3.36
CA VAL A 220 13.73 -10.20 3.76
C VAL A 220 12.71 -9.86 2.69
N ILE A 221 11.42 -9.93 3.06
CA ILE A 221 10.29 -9.49 2.24
C ILE A 221 9.81 -8.15 2.78
N VAL A 222 9.80 -7.11 1.94
CA VAL A 222 9.23 -5.83 2.30
C VAL A 222 7.92 -5.62 1.52
N ASP A 223 6.84 -5.48 2.26
CA ASP A 223 5.53 -5.11 1.73
C ASP A 223 5.48 -3.60 1.51
N GLU A 224 5.70 -3.19 0.27
CA GLU A 224 5.62 -1.81 -0.21
C GLU A 224 4.27 -1.50 -0.90
N VAL A 225 3.26 -2.32 -0.68
CA VAL A 225 1.93 -2.16 -1.29
C VAL A 225 1.32 -0.80 -0.95
N GLN A 226 1.55 -0.28 0.26
CA GLN A 226 1.05 1.03 0.67
C GLN A 226 2.15 2.11 0.71
N THR A 227 3.38 1.76 0.99
CA THR A 227 4.52 2.67 1.17
C THR A 227 5.24 3.00 -0.13
N GLY A 228 5.19 2.11 -1.11
CA GLY A 228 5.91 2.25 -2.38
C GLY A 228 5.31 3.27 -3.34
N VAL A 229 5.94 3.38 -4.49
CA VAL A 229 5.53 4.22 -5.62
C VAL A 229 5.38 5.69 -5.19
N GLY A 230 6.43 6.23 -4.53
CA GLY A 230 6.54 7.65 -4.18
C GLY A 230 5.83 8.07 -2.90
N ARG A 231 5.00 7.24 -2.28
CA ARG A 231 4.14 7.59 -1.13
C ARG A 231 4.91 8.19 0.04
N THR A 232 6.10 7.70 0.32
CA THR A 232 6.95 8.15 1.43
C THR A 232 7.96 9.23 1.05
N GLY A 233 7.92 9.72 -0.21
CA GLY A 233 8.88 10.71 -0.73
C GLY A 233 10.14 10.08 -1.34
N LYS A 234 10.25 8.77 -1.34
CA LYS A 234 11.17 7.94 -2.11
C LYS A 234 10.37 6.95 -2.94
N PHE A 235 10.95 6.38 -4.00
CA PHE A 235 10.23 5.41 -4.83
C PHE A 235 9.80 4.19 -4.01
N LEU A 236 10.71 3.65 -3.18
CA LEU A 236 10.43 2.65 -2.15
C LEU A 236 10.74 3.21 -0.75
N ALA A 237 9.98 2.81 0.25
CA ALA A 237 10.30 3.15 1.64
C ALA A 237 11.64 2.53 2.10
N CYS A 238 12.04 1.39 1.52
CA CYS A 238 13.35 0.77 1.75
C CYS A 238 14.53 1.76 1.64
N GLU A 239 14.41 2.75 0.74
CA GLU A 239 15.46 3.75 0.49
C GLU A 239 15.69 4.68 1.70
N HIS A 240 14.71 4.85 2.61
CA HIS A 240 14.87 5.62 3.85
C HIS A 240 15.71 4.87 4.91
N PHE A 241 15.81 3.54 4.77
CA PHE A 241 16.44 2.65 5.73
C PHE A 241 17.74 2.04 5.22
N ASP A 242 18.21 2.43 4.03
CA ASP A 242 19.34 1.77 3.33
C ASP A 242 19.16 0.24 3.30
N LEU A 243 17.92 -0.22 3.15
CA LEU A 243 17.55 -1.62 3.16
C LEU A 243 17.49 -2.18 1.74
N HIS A 244 18.21 -3.27 1.49
CA HIS A 244 18.20 -4.02 0.24
C HIS A 244 17.48 -5.36 0.44
N PRO A 245 16.16 -5.43 0.27
CA PRO A 245 15.39 -6.65 0.50
C PRO A 245 15.59 -7.67 -0.62
N ASP A 246 15.33 -8.94 -0.32
CA ASP A 246 15.32 -10.00 -1.31
C ASP A 246 14.07 -9.97 -2.20
N ILE A 247 12.94 -9.57 -1.60
CA ILE A 247 11.64 -9.49 -2.26
C ILE A 247 10.92 -8.20 -1.85
N VAL A 248 10.34 -7.51 -2.82
CA VAL A 248 9.47 -6.33 -2.62
C VAL A 248 8.13 -6.59 -3.28
N THR A 249 7.03 -6.23 -2.62
CA THR A 249 5.70 -6.28 -3.20
C THR A 249 5.16 -4.87 -3.44
N LEU A 250 4.53 -4.65 -4.60
CA LEU A 250 3.89 -3.40 -4.99
C LEU A 250 2.45 -3.65 -5.44
N ALA A 251 1.58 -2.67 -5.22
CA ALA A 251 0.24 -2.59 -5.80
C ALA A 251 -0.28 -1.14 -5.68
N LYS A 252 -1.55 -0.93 -5.37
CA LYS A 252 -2.16 0.39 -5.07
C LYS A 252 -1.68 1.49 -6.02
N GLY A 253 -0.78 2.37 -5.55
CA GLY A 253 -0.23 3.48 -6.30
C GLY A 253 0.41 3.10 -7.64
N LEU A 254 0.87 1.86 -7.80
CA LEU A 254 1.44 1.36 -9.05
C LEU A 254 0.45 1.45 -10.22
N GLY A 255 -0.81 1.10 -9.99
CA GLY A 255 -1.83 1.08 -11.04
C GLY A 255 -2.52 2.41 -11.29
N GLY A 256 -2.38 3.38 -10.37
CA GLY A 256 -3.05 4.68 -10.48
C GLY A 256 -4.59 4.61 -10.54
N GLY A 257 -5.18 3.51 -10.07
CA GLY A 257 -6.63 3.23 -10.13
C GLY A 257 -6.97 1.86 -10.73
N LEU A 258 -6.08 1.27 -11.53
CA LEU A 258 -6.26 -0.07 -12.10
C LEU A 258 -5.72 -1.17 -11.17
N PRO A 259 -6.37 -2.36 -11.17
CA PRO A 259 -5.92 -3.50 -10.37
C PRO A 259 -4.63 -4.10 -10.94
N ILE A 260 -3.54 -3.92 -10.23
CA ILE A 260 -2.23 -4.53 -10.51
C ILE A 260 -1.49 -4.80 -9.20
N GLY A 261 -0.79 -5.92 -9.14
CA GLY A 261 0.19 -6.24 -8.12
C GLY A 261 1.50 -6.68 -8.77
N ALA A 262 2.61 -6.45 -8.11
CA ALA A 262 3.93 -6.88 -8.59
C ALA A 262 4.73 -7.45 -7.43
N VAL A 263 5.39 -8.58 -7.68
CA VAL A 263 6.41 -9.16 -6.81
C VAL A 263 7.75 -8.98 -7.51
N LEU A 264 8.60 -8.15 -6.94
CA LEU A 264 9.97 -7.95 -7.41
C LEU A 264 10.91 -8.78 -6.54
N MET A 265 11.92 -9.37 -7.14
CA MET A 265 12.86 -10.21 -6.41
C MET A 265 14.26 -10.11 -7.01
N ASN A 266 15.25 -10.35 -6.14
CA ASN A 266 16.62 -10.47 -6.58
C ASN A 266 16.87 -11.80 -7.33
N LYS A 267 18.01 -11.91 -8.00
CA LYS A 267 18.37 -13.08 -8.79
C LYS A 267 18.43 -14.37 -7.97
N LYS A 268 18.86 -14.27 -6.70
CA LYS A 268 18.92 -15.37 -5.76
C LYS A 268 17.58 -16.09 -5.64
N VAL A 269 16.48 -15.35 -5.53
CA VAL A 269 15.12 -15.89 -5.43
C VAL A 269 14.57 -16.24 -6.82
N ALA A 270 14.75 -15.36 -7.80
CA ALA A 270 14.20 -15.50 -9.15
C ALA A 270 14.64 -16.79 -9.85
N ASP A 271 15.88 -17.21 -9.66
CA ASP A 271 16.43 -18.42 -10.27
C ASP A 271 15.71 -19.72 -9.86
N HIS A 272 14.96 -19.70 -8.76
CA HIS A 272 14.17 -20.84 -8.28
C HIS A 272 12.74 -20.88 -8.87
N MET A 273 12.26 -19.78 -9.44
CA MET A 273 10.91 -19.72 -10.04
C MET A 273 10.97 -20.18 -11.49
N LYS A 274 10.35 -21.30 -11.78
CA LYS A 274 10.33 -21.94 -13.12
C LYS A 274 8.93 -22.00 -13.69
N PRO A 275 8.75 -22.27 -14.99
CA PRO A 275 7.43 -22.48 -15.59
C PRO A 275 6.60 -23.48 -14.77
N GLY A 276 5.37 -23.08 -14.42
CA GLY A 276 4.46 -23.85 -13.57
C GLY A 276 4.59 -23.60 -12.05
N SER A 277 5.64 -22.88 -11.57
CA SER A 277 5.79 -22.60 -10.14
C SER A 277 4.70 -21.66 -9.60
N HIS A 278 4.27 -20.71 -10.40
CA HIS A 278 3.21 -19.75 -10.08
C HIS A 278 2.51 -19.27 -11.35
N GLY A 279 1.33 -18.63 -11.23
CA GLY A 279 0.59 -18.16 -12.39
C GLY A 279 -0.53 -17.20 -12.04
N SER A 280 -0.93 -16.39 -13.01
CA SER A 280 -2.08 -15.51 -12.95
C SER A 280 -2.65 -15.36 -14.36
N THR A 281 -3.98 -15.43 -14.51
CA THR A 281 -4.62 -15.19 -15.80
C THR A 281 -4.52 -13.73 -16.22
N PHE A 282 -4.75 -12.79 -15.31
CA PHE A 282 -4.80 -11.36 -15.58
C PHE A 282 -3.51 -10.62 -15.23
N GLY A 283 -2.58 -11.24 -14.50
CA GLY A 283 -1.32 -10.61 -14.11
C GLY A 283 -0.50 -10.21 -15.33
N GLY A 284 -0.01 -8.96 -15.35
CA GLY A 284 0.65 -8.38 -16.52
C GLY A 284 -0.32 -7.92 -17.61
N ASN A 285 -1.62 -7.74 -17.29
CA ASN A 285 -2.61 -7.23 -18.23
C ASN A 285 -2.11 -5.97 -18.94
N PRO A 286 -2.14 -5.92 -20.29
CA PRO A 286 -1.59 -4.80 -21.05
C PRO A 286 -2.16 -3.43 -20.67
N VAL A 287 -3.46 -3.34 -20.37
CA VAL A 287 -4.11 -2.07 -19.99
C VAL A 287 -3.64 -1.63 -18.61
N CYS A 288 -3.56 -2.56 -17.64
CA CYS A 288 -3.04 -2.26 -16.31
C CYS A 288 -1.57 -1.85 -16.35
N CYS A 289 -0.76 -2.54 -17.17
CA CYS A 289 0.65 -2.21 -17.38
C CYS A 289 0.84 -0.84 -18.05
N ALA A 290 -0.01 -0.46 -19.02
CA ALA A 290 0.02 0.86 -19.66
C ALA A 290 -0.32 1.96 -18.66
N GLY A 291 -1.34 1.77 -17.81
CA GLY A 291 -1.66 2.69 -16.72
C GLY A 291 -0.51 2.82 -15.72
N ALA A 292 0.10 1.69 -15.33
CA ALA A 292 1.25 1.70 -14.42
C ALA A 292 2.49 2.39 -15.03
N LEU A 293 2.75 2.20 -16.31
CA LEU A 293 3.82 2.92 -17.03
C LEU A 293 3.59 4.42 -16.99
N ALA A 294 2.36 4.89 -17.25
CA ALA A 294 2.01 6.31 -17.17
C ALA A 294 2.23 6.87 -15.74
N VAL A 295 1.89 6.10 -14.70
CA VAL A 295 2.20 6.49 -13.31
C VAL A 295 3.71 6.65 -13.11
N LEU A 296 4.51 5.67 -13.56
CA LEU A 296 5.96 5.69 -13.37
C LEU A 296 6.67 6.73 -14.26
N ASP A 297 6.06 7.14 -15.37
CA ASP A 297 6.62 8.17 -16.26
C ASP A 297 6.51 9.58 -15.63
N GLU A 298 5.50 9.82 -14.80
CA GLU A 298 5.33 11.07 -14.05
C GLU A 298 6.22 11.15 -12.78
N MET A 299 6.75 10.02 -12.29
CA MET A 299 7.50 9.94 -11.03
C MET A 299 9.00 10.16 -11.22
N ASP A 300 9.38 11.32 -11.69
CA ASP A 300 10.77 11.78 -11.75
C ASP A 300 11.25 12.35 -10.39
N ASP A 301 12.49 12.88 -10.38
CA ASP A 301 13.08 13.43 -9.16
C ASP A 301 12.40 14.73 -8.72
N ASP A 302 11.91 15.56 -9.65
CA ASP A 302 11.17 16.79 -9.35
C ASP A 302 9.80 16.47 -8.75
N PHE A 303 9.12 15.44 -9.25
CA PHE A 303 7.88 14.96 -8.65
C PHE A 303 8.09 14.50 -7.21
N LEU A 304 9.12 13.70 -6.95
CA LEU A 304 9.44 13.22 -5.59
C LEU A 304 9.91 14.36 -4.68
N ALA A 305 10.60 15.37 -5.21
CA ALA A 305 10.96 16.57 -4.47
C ALA A 305 9.71 17.34 -4.01
N ASN A 306 8.70 17.52 -4.89
CA ASN A 306 7.41 18.10 -4.50
C ASN A 306 6.71 17.29 -3.42
N VAL A 307 6.67 15.95 -3.55
CA VAL A 307 6.09 15.06 -2.52
C VAL A 307 6.73 15.32 -1.15
N ASN A 308 8.05 15.42 -1.10
CA ASN A 308 8.80 15.69 0.14
C ASN A 308 8.50 17.08 0.70
N GLU A 309 8.44 18.11 -0.15
CA GLU A 309 8.12 19.48 0.26
C GLU A 309 6.69 19.58 0.80
N ARG A 310 5.71 18.98 0.10
CA ARG A 310 4.31 19.00 0.57
C ARG A 310 4.14 18.16 1.84
N ALA A 311 4.84 17.03 1.96
CA ALA A 311 4.85 16.26 3.19
C ALA A 311 5.38 17.06 4.39
N ALA A 312 6.48 17.77 4.22
CA ALA A 312 7.03 18.63 5.26
C ALA A 312 6.05 19.76 5.66
N GLN A 313 5.45 20.43 4.66
CA GLN A 313 4.44 21.48 4.88
C GLN A 313 3.21 20.93 5.64
N LEU A 314 2.65 19.80 5.19
CA LEU A 314 1.48 19.17 5.80
C LEU A 314 1.77 18.78 7.26
N ARG A 315 2.87 18.07 7.50
CA ARG A 315 3.24 17.60 8.85
C ARG A 315 3.50 18.77 9.82
N ALA A 316 4.20 19.81 9.36
CA ALA A 316 4.45 21.02 10.16
C ALA A 316 3.15 21.79 10.46
N GLY A 317 2.19 21.80 9.54
CA GLY A 317 0.87 22.39 9.73
C GLY A 317 0.01 21.59 10.71
N LEU A 318 -0.04 20.25 10.55
CA LEU A 318 -0.78 19.36 11.44
C LEU A 318 -0.32 19.44 12.90
N ALA A 319 0.99 19.50 13.14
CA ALA A 319 1.56 19.60 14.48
C ALA A 319 1.16 20.90 15.24
N LYS A 320 0.61 21.89 14.52
CA LYS A 320 0.15 23.18 15.09
C LYS A 320 -1.38 23.23 15.25
N LEU A 321 -2.10 22.17 14.87
CA LEU A 321 -3.55 22.14 15.05
C LEU A 321 -3.92 21.85 16.50
N PRO A 322 -5.06 22.37 16.98
CA PRO A 322 -5.54 22.07 18.32
C PRO A 322 -5.79 20.55 18.45
N HIS A 323 -5.56 20.03 19.64
CA HIS A 323 -5.80 18.62 20.01
C HIS A 323 -4.99 17.58 19.23
N VAL A 324 -4.05 17.94 18.41
CA VAL A 324 -3.10 17.03 17.76
C VAL A 324 -1.96 16.74 18.72
N ARG A 325 -1.93 15.51 19.24
CA ARG A 325 -0.88 15.04 20.17
C ARG A 325 0.36 14.54 19.43
N GLU A 326 0.17 13.86 18.31
CA GLU A 326 1.27 13.24 17.55
C GLU A 326 0.94 13.19 16.06
N VAL A 327 1.97 13.41 15.21
CA VAL A 327 1.93 13.19 13.77
C VAL A 327 2.97 12.13 13.41
N SER A 328 2.52 10.96 12.93
CA SER A 328 3.34 9.77 12.64
C SER A 328 3.42 9.45 11.13
N GLY A 329 4.19 8.42 10.77
CA GLY A 329 4.37 7.95 9.39
C GLY A 329 5.52 8.63 8.66
N LEU A 330 5.64 8.40 7.32
CA LEU A 330 6.69 8.95 6.45
C LEU A 330 6.05 9.60 5.20
N GLY A 331 6.66 10.68 4.73
CA GLY A 331 6.19 11.39 3.54
C GLY A 331 4.72 11.78 3.64
N LEU A 332 3.95 11.48 2.59
CA LEU A 332 2.50 11.68 2.50
C LEU A 332 1.68 10.46 2.97
N MET A 333 2.26 9.61 3.77
CA MET A 333 1.58 8.58 4.54
C MET A 333 1.56 9.05 6.00
N VAL A 334 0.46 9.69 6.42
CA VAL A 334 0.41 10.44 7.67
C VAL A 334 -0.66 9.88 8.60
N GLY A 335 -0.28 9.64 9.87
CA GLY A 335 -1.17 9.30 10.97
C GLY A 335 -1.24 10.44 11.97
N ILE A 336 -2.43 10.71 12.52
CA ILE A 336 -2.64 11.76 13.51
C ILE A 336 -3.28 11.13 14.75
N ALA A 337 -2.62 11.25 15.89
CA ALA A 337 -3.20 10.93 17.18
C ALA A 337 -3.68 12.22 17.85
N PHE A 338 -4.84 12.14 18.48
CA PHE A 338 -5.47 13.24 19.20
C PHE A 338 -5.32 13.13 20.71
N ASP A 339 -5.64 14.22 21.40
CA ASP A 339 -5.79 14.24 22.86
C ASP A 339 -6.87 13.27 23.32
N ASP A 340 -6.80 12.88 24.60
CA ASP A 340 -7.74 11.94 25.20
C ASP A 340 -9.19 12.46 25.11
N GLY A 341 -10.10 11.58 24.73
CA GLY A 341 -11.52 11.89 24.52
C GLY A 341 -11.91 12.20 23.08
N ILE A 342 -10.97 12.56 22.19
CA ILE A 342 -11.25 12.80 20.77
C ILE A 342 -11.05 11.52 19.97
N LYS A 343 -12.13 11.04 19.32
CA LYS A 343 -12.11 9.83 18.51
C LYS A 343 -11.85 10.16 17.04
N ALA A 344 -10.88 9.51 16.44
CA ALA A 344 -10.55 9.68 15.02
C ALA A 344 -11.76 9.41 14.08
N ALA A 345 -12.65 8.51 14.46
CA ALA A 345 -13.87 8.22 13.69
C ALA A 345 -14.84 9.43 13.65
N ASP A 346 -14.96 10.15 14.76
CA ASP A 346 -15.82 11.34 14.83
C ASP A 346 -15.21 12.50 14.04
N VAL A 347 -13.88 12.69 14.15
CA VAL A 347 -13.13 13.68 13.34
C VAL A 347 -13.26 13.36 11.84
N ARG A 348 -13.12 12.09 11.43
CA ARG A 348 -13.33 11.65 10.05
C ARG A 348 -14.73 12.04 9.54
N ALA A 349 -15.75 11.74 10.32
CA ALA A 349 -17.13 12.05 9.95
C ALA A 349 -17.39 13.58 9.84
N ALA A 350 -16.76 14.36 10.73
CA ALA A 350 -16.85 15.82 10.68
C ALA A 350 -16.09 16.41 9.47
N CYS A 351 -14.91 15.87 9.13
CA CYS A 351 -14.15 16.24 7.94
C CYS A 351 -14.96 15.97 6.66
N GLU A 352 -15.59 14.80 6.54
CA GLU A 352 -16.44 14.44 5.40
C GLU A 352 -17.59 15.44 5.22
N LYS A 353 -18.26 15.82 6.33
CA LYS A 353 -19.29 16.88 6.29
C LYS A 353 -18.73 18.23 5.86
N ALA A 354 -17.49 18.54 6.25
CA ALA A 354 -16.81 19.78 5.89
C ALA A 354 -16.16 19.77 4.49
N GLY A 355 -16.26 18.66 3.73
CA GLY A 355 -15.72 18.56 2.37
C GLY A 355 -14.28 18.05 2.28
N LEU A 356 -13.76 17.38 3.32
CA LEU A 356 -12.46 16.75 3.30
C LEU A 356 -12.61 15.24 3.54
N LEU A 357 -12.19 14.42 2.57
CA LEU A 357 -12.19 12.97 2.70
C LEU A 357 -10.88 12.49 3.35
N VAL A 358 -11.01 11.79 4.47
CA VAL A 358 -9.90 11.23 5.24
C VAL A 358 -10.25 9.83 5.72
N LEU A 359 -9.25 9.06 6.16
CA LEU A 359 -9.38 7.69 6.65
C LEU A 359 -9.11 7.60 8.15
N THR A 360 -9.35 6.41 8.70
CA THR A 360 -8.86 6.03 10.02
C THR A 360 -7.94 4.83 9.91
N ALA A 361 -7.00 4.71 10.84
CA ALA A 361 -6.20 3.52 11.07
C ALA A 361 -6.12 3.28 12.58
N LYS A 362 -6.81 2.25 13.07
CA LYS A 362 -7.03 2.03 14.51
C LYS A 362 -7.61 3.30 15.17
N THR A 363 -6.87 3.87 16.10
CA THR A 363 -7.27 5.07 16.86
C THR A 363 -6.80 6.39 16.25
N ARG A 364 -6.09 6.34 15.11
CA ARG A 364 -5.54 7.53 14.44
C ARG A 364 -6.38 7.93 13.23
N LEU A 365 -6.42 9.21 12.94
CA LEU A 365 -6.81 9.70 11.62
C LEU A 365 -5.67 9.43 10.64
N ARG A 366 -5.99 8.99 9.42
CA ARG A 366 -5.00 8.68 8.39
C ARG A 366 -5.23 9.53 7.15
N LEU A 367 -4.17 10.16 6.69
CA LEU A 367 -4.14 10.93 5.45
C LEU A 367 -3.24 10.23 4.43
N LEU A 368 -3.78 10.02 3.24
CA LEU A 368 -3.12 9.44 2.07
C LEU A 368 -3.49 10.27 0.82
N PRO A 369 -3.15 11.57 0.73
CA PRO A 369 -3.53 12.38 -0.41
C PRO A 369 -2.88 11.86 -1.71
N PRO A 370 -3.43 12.17 -2.90
CA PRO A 370 -2.70 12.03 -4.15
C PRO A 370 -1.35 12.73 -4.09
N LEU A 371 -0.35 12.21 -4.83
CA LEU A 371 1.02 12.71 -4.76
C LEU A 371 1.26 13.99 -5.57
N ILE A 372 0.26 14.40 -6.36
CA ILE A 372 0.22 15.69 -7.10
C ILE A 372 -0.18 16.88 -6.21
N LEU A 373 -0.30 16.67 -4.91
CA LEU A 373 -0.69 17.65 -3.89
C LEU A 373 0.07 18.96 -4.07
N THR A 374 -0.67 20.07 -4.08
CA THR A 374 -0.11 21.43 -4.15
C THR A 374 0.01 22.07 -2.76
N ALA A 375 0.68 23.23 -2.69
CA ALA A 375 0.76 24.00 -1.44
C ALA A 375 -0.63 24.48 -0.99
N ASP A 376 -1.47 24.87 -1.93
CA ASP A 376 -2.83 25.37 -1.66
C ASP A 376 -3.73 24.24 -1.16
N ASP A 377 -3.65 23.03 -1.74
CA ASP A 377 -4.38 21.86 -1.25
C ASP A 377 -4.02 21.52 0.21
N VAL A 378 -2.74 21.65 0.57
CA VAL A 378 -2.29 21.47 1.97
C VAL A 378 -2.90 22.55 2.86
N TYR A 379 -2.89 23.81 2.42
CA TYR A 379 -3.46 24.91 3.18
C TYR A 379 -4.96 24.72 3.43
N ASP A 380 -5.71 24.35 2.40
CA ASP A 380 -7.16 24.13 2.47
C ASP A 380 -7.50 22.96 3.40
N ALA A 381 -6.78 21.84 3.28
CA ALA A 381 -6.97 20.70 4.17
C ALA A 381 -6.70 21.05 5.63
N LEU A 382 -5.63 21.80 5.92
CA LEU A 382 -5.31 22.26 7.27
C LEU A 382 -6.36 23.21 7.82
N ALA A 383 -6.92 24.11 6.99
CA ALA A 383 -8.00 25.03 7.39
C ALA A 383 -9.27 24.27 7.75
N ILE A 384 -9.66 23.27 6.94
CA ILE A 384 -10.81 22.40 7.24
C ILE A 384 -10.58 21.62 8.53
N LEU A 385 -9.42 20.97 8.68
CA LEU A 385 -9.07 20.19 9.89
C LEU A 385 -9.08 21.08 11.14
N ARG A 386 -8.52 22.29 11.07
CA ARG A 386 -8.57 23.26 12.17
C ARG A 386 -10.01 23.55 12.59
N SER A 387 -10.85 23.94 11.61
CA SER A 387 -12.27 24.27 11.88
C SER A 387 -13.05 23.10 12.45
N VAL A 388 -12.71 21.86 12.09
CA VAL A 388 -13.32 20.65 12.64
C VAL A 388 -12.86 20.43 14.08
N LEU A 389 -11.56 20.51 14.35
CA LEU A 389 -10.98 20.24 15.66
C LEU A 389 -11.37 21.30 16.70
N GLU A 390 -11.51 22.57 16.32
CA GLU A 390 -12.00 23.65 17.21
C GLU A 390 -13.45 23.44 17.69
N LYS A 391 -14.20 22.54 17.05
CA LYS A 391 -15.59 22.19 17.42
C LYS A 391 -15.70 20.86 18.16
N CYS A 392 -14.60 20.16 18.36
CA CYS A 392 -14.57 18.86 19.05
C CYS A 392 -14.49 18.97 20.58
N VAL A 393 -14.56 20.15 21.14
CA VAL A 393 -14.52 20.44 22.60
C VAL A 393 -15.88 20.92 23.09
#